data_85a867eb7fe5f969b1f3f029002cadf3
#
_entry.id   85a867eb7fe5f969b1f3f029002cadf3
#
_cell.length_a   1.000
_cell.length_b   1.000
_cell.length_c   1.000
_cell.angle_alpha   90.00
_cell.angle_beta   90.00
_cell.angle_gamma   90.00
#
_symmetry.space_group_name_H-M   'P 1'
#
loop_
_entity.id
_entity.type
_entity.pdbx_description
1 polymer ?
#
loop_
_entity_poly.entity_id
_entity_poly.type
_entity_poly.pdbx_seq_one_letter_code
_entity_poly.pdbx_strand_id
1 'polypeptide(L)'
;MRPSYVQRFIDAFEALTPADLGTLEACFAEDARFVDPFNDVRGRPAIRAVFAHMFANCEDPRFLVDECVGDASPFYIHWQFRFGLPPRRRRITGVSRIEFTSDGLVSEHHDYWDPASQLYEDLPAIGHLFRALRRRLAAPAAEPTQKPPARPAAA
;
A
#
# COMPACT_ATOMS: atom_id res chain seq x y z
N MET A 1 -5.31 3.15 22.69
CA MET A 1 -4.50 1.88 22.65
C MET A 1 -5.01 1.05 21.50
N ARG A 2 -4.14 0.57 20.61
CA ARG A 2 -4.53 -0.23 19.43
C ARG A 2 -5.13 -1.57 19.89
N PRO A 3 -6.28 -2.01 19.34
CA PRO A 3 -6.84 -3.32 19.65
C PRO A 3 -5.90 -4.47 19.26
N SER A 4 -5.91 -5.56 20.02
CA SER A 4 -5.00 -6.69 19.81
C SER A 4 -5.21 -7.39 18.45
N TYR A 5 -6.43 -7.42 17.94
CA TYR A 5 -6.73 -7.99 16.62
C TYR A 5 -6.11 -7.18 15.46
N VAL A 6 -6.04 -5.85 15.60
CA VAL A 6 -5.37 -4.99 14.62
C VAL A 6 -3.86 -5.24 14.64
N GLN A 7 -3.26 -5.35 15.84
CA GLN A 7 -1.84 -5.66 15.97
C GLN A 7 -1.53 -7.04 15.38
N ARG A 8 -2.35 -8.05 15.69
CA ARG A 8 -2.20 -9.40 15.11
C ARG A 8 -2.22 -9.39 13.57
N PHE A 9 -3.12 -8.61 12.98
CA PHE A 9 -3.18 -8.47 11.52
C PHE A 9 -1.89 -7.83 10.97
N ILE A 10 -1.42 -6.74 11.60
CA ILE A 10 -0.18 -6.07 11.18
C ILE A 10 1.01 -7.01 11.27
N ASP A 11 1.16 -7.73 12.39
CA ASP A 11 2.26 -8.67 12.61
C ASP A 11 2.25 -9.80 11.55
N ALA A 12 1.06 -10.33 11.24
CA ALA A 12 0.90 -11.34 10.19
C ALA A 12 1.21 -10.79 8.78
N PHE A 13 0.85 -9.55 8.52
CA PHE A 13 1.09 -8.89 7.24
C PHE A 13 2.59 -8.61 7.02
N GLU A 14 3.31 -8.15 8.05
CA GLU A 14 4.76 -7.90 7.97
C GLU A 14 5.58 -9.20 7.96
N ALA A 15 5.11 -10.24 8.66
CA ALA A 15 5.77 -11.55 8.71
C ALA A 15 5.46 -12.46 7.51
N LEU A 16 4.66 -12.00 6.55
CA LEU A 16 4.17 -12.81 5.44
C LEU A 16 5.29 -13.41 4.60
N THR A 17 5.22 -14.72 4.39
CA THR A 17 6.15 -15.49 3.54
C THR A 17 5.39 -16.47 2.66
N PRO A 18 6.00 -17.00 1.56
CA PRO A 18 5.37 -18.03 0.73
C PRO A 18 4.99 -19.29 1.51
N ALA A 19 5.76 -19.61 2.55
CA ALA A 19 5.53 -20.81 3.37
C ALA A 19 4.43 -20.61 4.41
N ASP A 20 4.10 -19.36 4.77
CA ASP A 20 3.14 -19.05 5.83
C ASP A 20 2.11 -18.00 5.37
N LEU A 21 1.35 -18.35 4.34
CA LEU A 21 0.16 -17.57 3.95
C LEU A 21 -1.02 -17.83 4.89
N GLY A 22 -1.02 -18.94 5.61
CA GLY A 22 -2.11 -19.35 6.50
C GLY A 22 -2.29 -18.43 7.71
N THR A 23 -1.20 -17.88 8.24
CA THR A 23 -1.26 -16.95 9.37
C THR A 23 -1.99 -15.66 8.99
N LEU A 24 -1.71 -15.11 7.82
CA LEU A 24 -2.44 -13.95 7.31
C LEU A 24 -3.89 -14.32 6.95
N GLU A 25 -4.11 -15.44 6.26
CA GLU A 25 -5.43 -15.93 5.89
C GLU A 25 -6.35 -16.07 7.10
N ALA A 26 -5.83 -16.55 8.23
CA ALA A 26 -6.56 -16.69 9.49
C ALA A 26 -7.01 -15.36 10.11
N CYS A 27 -6.43 -14.23 9.68
CA CYS A 27 -6.88 -12.91 10.11
C CYS A 27 -8.13 -12.41 9.38
N PHE A 28 -8.52 -13.04 8.27
CA PHE A 28 -9.69 -12.65 7.47
C PHE A 28 -10.95 -13.42 7.88
N ALA A 29 -12.11 -12.77 7.78
CA ALA A 29 -13.39 -13.45 7.82
C ALA A 29 -13.53 -14.41 6.64
N GLU A 30 -14.39 -15.42 6.75
CA GLU A 30 -14.52 -16.46 5.72
C GLU A 30 -14.95 -15.88 4.36
N ASP A 31 -15.84 -14.89 4.38
CA ASP A 31 -16.39 -14.18 3.22
C ASP A 31 -15.78 -12.79 3.00
N ALA A 32 -14.62 -12.50 3.61
CA ALA A 32 -13.96 -11.21 3.50
C ALA A 32 -13.74 -10.78 2.04
N ARG A 33 -13.75 -9.46 1.80
CA ARG A 33 -13.42 -8.86 0.52
C ARG A 33 -12.03 -8.25 0.55
N PHE A 34 -11.26 -8.48 -0.51
CA PHE A 34 -9.97 -7.84 -0.74
C PHE A 34 -9.98 -7.10 -2.07
N VAL A 35 -9.59 -5.84 -2.05
CA VAL A 35 -9.50 -4.98 -3.23
C VAL A 35 -8.13 -4.31 -3.29
N ASP A 36 -7.50 -4.36 -4.44
CA ASP A 36 -6.33 -3.58 -4.79
C ASP A 36 -6.48 -3.04 -6.23
N PRO A 37 -5.54 -2.26 -6.79
CA PRO A 37 -5.65 -1.76 -8.17
C PRO A 37 -5.79 -2.84 -9.25
N PHE A 38 -5.50 -4.09 -8.95
CA PHE A 38 -5.52 -5.21 -9.91
C PHE A 38 -6.59 -6.26 -9.59
N ASN A 39 -7.04 -6.34 -8.35
CA ASN A 39 -7.89 -7.40 -7.85
C ASN A 39 -9.12 -6.86 -7.12
N ASP A 40 -10.22 -7.57 -7.22
CA ASP A 40 -11.42 -7.44 -6.39
C ASP A 40 -11.95 -8.85 -6.17
N VAL A 41 -11.62 -9.45 -5.03
CA VAL A 41 -11.90 -10.84 -4.74
C VAL A 41 -12.60 -11.01 -3.39
N ARG A 42 -13.29 -12.13 -3.23
CA ARG A 42 -14.04 -12.44 -2.02
C ARG A 42 -13.74 -13.86 -1.54
N GLY A 43 -13.60 -13.98 -0.22
CA GLY A 43 -13.34 -15.24 0.48
C GLY A 43 -11.86 -15.55 0.67
N ARG A 44 -11.54 -16.22 1.78
CA ARG A 44 -10.17 -16.58 2.16
C ARG A 44 -9.36 -17.27 1.05
N PRO A 45 -9.90 -18.26 0.32
CA PRO A 45 -9.14 -18.95 -0.72
C PRO A 45 -8.71 -18.01 -1.86
N ALA A 46 -9.60 -17.08 -2.27
CA ALA A 46 -9.31 -16.11 -3.31
C ALA A 46 -8.29 -15.07 -2.85
N ILE A 47 -8.39 -14.60 -1.61
CA ILE A 47 -7.42 -13.67 -0.99
C ILE A 47 -6.05 -14.35 -0.89
N ARG A 48 -5.99 -15.60 -0.42
CA ARG A 48 -4.76 -16.38 -0.39
C ARG A 48 -4.11 -16.49 -1.77
N ALA A 49 -4.92 -16.70 -2.83
CA ALA A 49 -4.42 -16.81 -4.18
C ALA A 49 -3.77 -15.50 -4.69
N VAL A 50 -4.29 -14.32 -4.29
CA VAL A 50 -3.67 -13.02 -4.61
C VAL A 50 -2.25 -12.94 -4.03
N PHE A 51 -2.06 -13.24 -2.75
CA PHE A 51 -0.75 -13.22 -2.10
C PHE A 51 0.19 -14.30 -2.65
N ALA A 52 -0.31 -15.49 -2.93
CA ALA A 52 0.48 -16.55 -3.56
C ALA A 52 0.98 -16.14 -4.95
N HIS A 53 0.12 -15.48 -5.75
CA HIS A 53 0.50 -14.95 -7.06
C HIS A 53 1.56 -13.85 -6.95
N MET A 54 1.44 -12.96 -5.97
CA MET A 54 2.45 -11.94 -5.69
C MET A 54 3.82 -12.56 -5.41
N PHE A 55 3.90 -13.57 -4.53
CA PHE A 55 5.14 -14.29 -4.23
C PHE A 55 5.74 -15.04 -5.44
N ALA A 56 4.88 -15.53 -6.32
CA ALA A 56 5.35 -16.22 -7.54
C ALA A 56 5.98 -15.26 -8.57
N ASN A 57 5.65 -13.96 -8.50
CA ASN A 57 6.04 -12.96 -9.51
C ASN A 57 6.98 -11.86 -8.98
N CYS A 58 7.24 -11.83 -7.68
CA CYS A 58 8.13 -10.83 -7.05
C CYS A 58 9.27 -11.54 -6.31
N GLU A 59 10.48 -10.99 -6.41
CA GLU A 59 11.62 -11.48 -5.62
C GLU A 59 11.65 -10.81 -4.25
N ASP A 60 11.76 -11.61 -3.20
CA ASP A 60 11.89 -11.18 -1.79
C ASP A 60 10.88 -10.07 -1.42
N PRO A 61 9.56 -10.28 -1.63
CA PRO A 61 8.56 -9.29 -1.30
C PRO A 61 8.43 -9.13 0.22
N ARG A 62 8.37 -7.87 0.68
CA ARG A 62 8.26 -7.52 2.10
C ARG A 62 7.33 -6.34 2.29
N PHE A 63 6.42 -6.46 3.24
CA PHE A 63 5.61 -5.37 3.73
C PHE A 63 6.23 -4.79 5.00
N LEU A 64 6.15 -3.47 5.13
CA LEU A 64 6.56 -2.72 6.32
C LEU A 64 5.45 -1.74 6.63
N VAL A 65 4.94 -1.75 7.84
CA VAL A 65 3.88 -0.84 8.28
C VAL A 65 4.53 0.35 8.98
N ASP A 66 4.35 1.53 8.39
CA ASP A 66 4.90 2.77 8.95
C ASP A 66 3.94 3.37 10.00
N GLU A 67 2.62 3.28 9.76
CA GLU A 67 1.61 3.93 10.61
C GLU A 67 0.28 3.17 10.55
N CYS A 68 -0.45 3.19 11.66
CA CYS A 68 -1.84 2.72 11.72
C CYS A 68 -2.68 3.71 12.50
N VAL A 69 -3.73 4.22 11.86
CA VAL A 69 -4.63 5.23 12.39
C VAL A 69 -6.06 4.69 12.47
N GLY A 70 -6.75 4.98 13.56
CA GLY A 70 -8.13 4.61 13.83
C GLY A 70 -8.34 4.23 15.29
N ASP A 71 -9.46 4.65 15.85
CA ASP A 71 -9.88 4.29 17.22
C ASP A 71 -10.93 3.16 17.20
N ALA A 72 -11.61 3.01 16.06
CA ALA A 72 -12.56 1.96 15.77
C ALA A 72 -12.51 1.61 14.27
N SER A 73 -13.14 0.49 13.87
CA SER A 73 -13.25 0.12 12.45
C SER A 73 -13.98 1.20 11.65
N PRO A 74 -13.49 1.63 10.48
CA PRO A 74 -12.30 1.12 9.80
C PRO A 74 -10.99 1.70 10.37
N PHE A 75 -9.92 0.91 10.25
CA PHE A 75 -8.54 1.37 10.47
C PHE A 75 -7.86 1.67 9.15
N TYR A 76 -6.91 2.60 9.17
CA TYR A 76 -6.08 2.95 8.03
C TYR A 76 -4.64 2.62 8.34
N ILE A 77 -4.00 1.85 7.46
CA ILE A 77 -2.63 1.36 7.65
C ILE A 77 -1.79 1.89 6.49
N HIS A 78 -0.84 2.76 6.78
CA HIS A 78 0.16 3.23 5.83
C HIS A 78 1.32 2.23 5.80
N TRP A 79 1.70 1.79 4.59
CA TRP A 79 2.70 0.75 4.41
C TRP A 79 3.62 1.01 3.22
N GLN A 80 4.75 0.34 3.24
CA GLN A 80 5.68 0.18 2.14
C GLN A 80 5.72 -1.27 1.72
N PHE A 81 5.68 -1.52 0.43
CA PHE A 81 5.91 -2.82 -0.17
C PHE A 81 7.22 -2.77 -0.96
N ARG A 82 8.19 -3.58 -0.55
CA ARG A 82 9.51 -3.68 -1.17
C ARG A 82 9.64 -5.04 -1.83
N PHE A 83 10.09 -5.06 -3.07
CA PHE A 83 10.23 -6.30 -3.84
C PHE A 83 11.26 -6.16 -4.95
N GLY A 84 11.78 -7.30 -5.44
CA GLY A 84 12.56 -7.37 -6.66
C GLY A 84 11.66 -7.62 -7.86
N LEU A 85 11.91 -6.85 -8.92
CA LEU A 85 11.41 -7.10 -10.26
C LEU A 85 12.61 -6.94 -11.20
N PRO A 86 13.30 -8.07 -11.55
CA PRO A 86 14.55 -7.98 -12.27
C PRO A 86 14.50 -7.04 -13.48
N PRO A 87 15.53 -6.23 -13.71
CA PRO A 87 16.80 -6.17 -12.96
C PRO A 87 16.83 -5.21 -11.77
N ARG A 88 15.70 -4.72 -11.29
CA ARG A 88 15.63 -3.65 -10.28
C ARG A 88 14.85 -4.06 -9.04
N ARG A 89 15.25 -3.50 -7.88
CA ARG A 89 14.41 -3.47 -6.68
C ARG A 89 13.45 -2.30 -6.76
N ARG A 90 12.23 -2.52 -6.23
CA ARG A 90 11.11 -1.59 -6.24
C ARG A 90 10.62 -1.33 -4.84
N ARG A 91 9.99 -0.17 -4.68
CA ARG A 91 9.24 0.20 -3.49
C ARG A 91 7.93 0.86 -3.90
N ILE A 92 6.84 0.36 -3.39
CA ILE A 92 5.51 0.95 -3.51
C ILE A 92 5.08 1.40 -2.12
N THR A 93 4.40 2.53 -2.03
CA THR A 93 3.76 3.01 -0.80
C THR A 93 2.27 3.10 -1.01
N GLY A 94 1.52 2.78 0.02
CA GLY A 94 0.06 2.80 -0.05
C GLY A 94 -0.58 2.89 1.32
N VAL A 95 -1.90 2.98 1.29
CA VAL A 95 -2.74 2.95 2.48
C VAL A 95 -3.79 1.88 2.29
N SER A 96 -3.94 1.00 3.26
CA SER A 96 -5.06 0.06 3.32
C SER A 96 -6.13 0.61 4.24
N ARG A 97 -7.38 0.56 3.79
CA ARG A 97 -8.56 0.72 4.63
C ARG A 97 -9.04 -0.66 5.04
N ILE A 98 -9.04 -0.94 6.34
CA ILE A 98 -9.34 -2.26 6.89
C ILE A 98 -10.58 -2.17 7.77
N GLU A 99 -11.61 -2.96 7.45
CA GLU A 99 -12.75 -3.17 8.32
C GLU A 99 -12.63 -4.50 9.06
N PHE A 100 -13.05 -4.49 10.32
CA PHE A 100 -13.05 -5.68 11.16
C PHE A 100 -14.47 -6.02 11.60
N THR A 101 -14.73 -7.31 11.70
CA THR A 101 -15.93 -7.86 12.35
C THR A 101 -15.88 -7.64 13.86
N SER A 102 -16.99 -7.87 14.56
CA SER A 102 -17.05 -7.87 16.04
C SER A 102 -16.07 -8.87 16.68
N ASP A 103 -15.74 -9.95 15.97
CA ASP A 103 -14.83 -11.00 16.44
C ASP A 103 -13.36 -10.68 16.14
N GLY A 104 -13.08 -9.50 15.55
CA GLY A 104 -11.74 -9.04 15.24
C GLY A 104 -11.09 -9.73 14.04
N LEU A 105 -11.89 -10.18 13.08
CA LEU A 105 -11.45 -10.67 11.79
C LEU A 105 -11.63 -9.57 10.73
N VAL A 106 -10.75 -9.50 9.75
CA VAL A 106 -10.87 -8.56 8.63
C VAL A 106 -12.07 -8.97 7.77
N SER A 107 -13.05 -8.07 7.63
CA SER A 107 -14.20 -8.24 6.74
C SER A 107 -13.98 -7.59 5.38
N GLU A 108 -13.27 -6.47 5.35
CA GLU A 108 -12.87 -5.80 4.10
C GLU A 108 -11.44 -5.25 4.22
N HIS A 109 -10.65 -5.46 3.18
CA HIS A 109 -9.32 -4.91 3.00
C HIS A 109 -9.28 -4.21 1.64
N HIS A 110 -9.05 -2.92 1.63
CA HIS A 110 -8.97 -2.15 0.39
C HIS A 110 -7.67 -1.35 0.35
N ASP A 111 -6.81 -1.68 -0.62
CA ASP A 111 -5.53 -1.03 -0.85
C ASP A 111 -5.67 0.15 -1.81
N TYR A 112 -5.16 1.29 -1.39
CA TYR A 112 -5.08 2.51 -2.19
C TYR A 112 -3.61 2.86 -2.43
N TRP A 113 -3.17 2.73 -3.66
CA TRP A 113 -1.88 3.19 -4.12
C TRP A 113 -1.95 3.53 -5.61
N ASP A 114 -0.98 4.30 -6.10
CA ASP A 114 -0.96 4.74 -7.50
C ASP A 114 -0.05 3.85 -8.35
N PRO A 115 -0.59 2.88 -9.10
CA PRO A 115 0.19 2.04 -9.99
C PRO A 115 0.79 2.81 -11.17
N ALA A 116 0.20 3.93 -11.59
CA ALA A 116 0.69 4.68 -12.72
C ALA A 116 2.06 5.28 -12.43
N SER A 117 2.20 6.04 -11.35
CA SER A 117 3.46 6.68 -10.99
C SER A 117 4.46 5.71 -10.33
N GLN A 118 3.99 4.72 -9.57
CA GLN A 118 4.85 3.84 -8.79
C GLN A 118 5.29 2.57 -9.52
N LEU A 119 4.62 2.21 -10.64
CA LEU A 119 4.94 1.01 -11.41
C LEU A 119 5.01 1.26 -12.91
N TYR A 120 3.95 1.81 -13.52
CA TYR A 120 3.84 1.87 -14.99
C TYR A 120 4.80 2.86 -15.64
N GLU A 121 5.14 3.97 -14.97
CA GLU A 121 6.10 4.93 -15.50
C GLU A 121 7.51 4.37 -15.70
N ASP A 122 7.81 3.27 -15.00
CA ASP A 122 9.11 2.60 -15.09
C ASP A 122 9.15 1.48 -16.15
N LEU A 123 8.00 1.13 -16.73
CA LEU A 123 7.95 0.12 -17.77
C LEU A 123 8.49 0.65 -19.09
N PRO A 124 9.26 -0.14 -19.86
CA PRO A 124 9.73 0.26 -21.18
C PRO A 124 8.53 0.54 -22.11
N ALA A 125 8.67 1.48 -23.02
CA ALA A 125 7.69 1.96 -23.99
C ALA A 125 6.50 2.72 -23.39
N ILE A 126 5.66 2.07 -22.54
CA ILE A 126 4.46 2.70 -21.98
C ILE A 126 4.76 3.73 -20.88
N GLY A 127 5.89 3.61 -20.19
CA GLY A 127 6.28 4.56 -19.15
C GLY A 127 6.45 6.00 -19.68
N HIS A 128 6.87 6.16 -20.92
CA HIS A 128 6.96 7.50 -21.56
C HIS A 128 5.58 8.15 -21.70
N LEU A 129 4.55 7.37 -22.04
CA LEU A 129 3.18 7.83 -22.16
C LEU A 129 2.63 8.30 -20.80
N PHE A 130 2.82 7.50 -19.75
CA PHE A 130 2.36 7.86 -18.39
C PHE A 130 3.07 9.11 -17.87
N ARG A 131 4.40 9.24 -18.06
CA ARG A 131 5.14 10.46 -17.69
C ARG A 131 4.67 11.68 -18.47
N ALA A 132 4.39 11.54 -19.77
CA ALA A 132 3.89 12.65 -20.60
C ALA A 132 2.50 13.10 -20.14
N LEU A 133 1.60 12.15 -19.86
CA LEU A 133 0.26 12.43 -19.34
C LEU A 133 0.32 13.13 -17.98
N ARG A 134 1.12 12.61 -17.06
CA ARG A 134 1.32 13.24 -15.75
C ARG A 134 1.83 14.67 -15.87
N ARG A 135 2.85 14.92 -16.70
CA ARG A 135 3.37 16.28 -16.93
C ARG A 135 2.32 17.24 -17.49
N ARG A 136 1.43 16.75 -18.36
CA ARG A 136 0.34 17.55 -18.93
C ARG A 136 -0.72 17.94 -17.89
N LEU A 137 -0.96 17.07 -16.92
CA LEU A 137 -1.97 17.27 -15.86
C LEU A 137 -1.39 17.97 -14.62
N ALA A 138 -0.07 17.97 -14.45
CA ALA A 138 0.60 18.64 -13.34
C ALA A 138 0.42 20.16 -13.44
N ALA A 139 0.22 20.80 -12.29
CA ALA A 139 0.28 22.26 -12.22
C ALA A 139 1.69 22.75 -12.63
N PRO A 140 1.80 23.89 -13.33
CA PRO A 140 3.10 24.51 -13.59
C PRO A 140 3.82 24.76 -12.26
N ALA A 141 5.15 24.52 -12.24
CA ALA A 141 5.96 24.81 -11.07
C ALA A 141 5.75 26.26 -10.65
N ALA A 142 5.36 26.49 -9.39
CA ALA A 142 5.30 27.85 -8.87
C ALA A 142 6.71 28.44 -8.94
N GLU A 143 6.82 29.68 -9.45
CA GLU A 143 8.09 30.39 -9.38
C GLU A 143 8.55 30.47 -7.92
N PRO A 144 9.86 30.29 -7.65
CA PRO A 144 10.35 30.38 -6.29
C PRO A 144 9.95 31.74 -5.72
N THR A 145 9.15 31.72 -4.66
CA THR A 145 8.71 32.94 -3.97
C THR A 145 9.97 33.74 -3.61
N GLN A 146 10.11 34.94 -4.15
CA GLN A 146 11.21 35.82 -3.80
C GLN A 146 11.27 35.96 -2.28
N LYS A 147 12.43 35.65 -1.73
CA LYS A 147 12.69 35.80 -0.29
C LYS A 147 12.30 37.22 0.11
N PRO A 148 11.42 37.41 1.10
CA PRO A 148 11.05 38.77 1.52
C PRO A 148 12.31 39.58 1.85
N PRO A 149 12.36 40.88 1.51
CA PRO A 149 13.51 41.72 1.79
C PRO A 149 13.79 41.69 3.31
N ALA A 150 15.09 41.58 3.65
CA ALA A 150 15.54 41.60 5.04
C ALA A 150 15.02 42.88 5.72
N ARG A 151 14.37 42.72 6.89
CA ARG A 151 13.97 43.87 7.72
C ARG A 151 15.20 44.71 8.03
N PRO A 152 15.15 46.04 7.86
CA PRO A 152 16.24 46.89 8.27
C PRO A 152 16.47 46.76 9.78
N ALA A 153 17.73 46.65 10.19
CA ALA A 153 18.10 46.65 11.60
C ALA A 153 17.58 47.94 12.24
N ALA A 154 16.84 47.79 13.34
CA ALA A 154 16.44 48.94 14.13
C ALA A 154 17.67 49.58 14.75
N ALA A 155 17.82 50.91 14.52
CA ALA A 155 18.83 51.73 15.15
C ALA A 155 18.50 52.00 16.63
#